data_2a520f7dd668c3e13c5a1e6b66b576ea
#
_entry.id   2a520f7dd668c3e13c5a1e6b66b576ea
#
_cell.length_a   1.000
_cell.length_b   1.000
_cell.length_c   1.000
_cell.angle_alpha   90.00
_cell.angle_beta   90.00
_cell.angle_gamma   90.00
#
_symmetry.space_group_name_H-M   'P 1'
#
loop_
_entity.id
_entity.type
_entity.pdbx_description
1 polymer ?
#
loop_
_entity_poly.entity_id
_entity_poly.type
_entity_poly.pdbx_seq_one_letter_code
_entity_poly.pdbx_strand_id
1 'polypeptide(L)'
;MNFNLKFEKLNKKNYQRKHYGKILTVRLPCNPIFPIGPIYLADHIHKCFPSLEQQFIDLAIIPSNKVSKYLARKIDQFRPHLIIFHGEIYKFMHLLMVGVEIPYKTLLKFSTQKISLKKLEVPGED
;
A
#
# COMPACT_ATOMS: atom_id res chain seq x y z
N MET A 1 14.78 -2.96 -1.91
CA MET A 1 15.56 -4.18 -2.02
C MET A 1 15.16 -5.20 -0.98
N ASN A 2 15.30 -4.83 0.29
CA ASN A 2 14.88 -5.77 1.34
C ASN A 2 13.42 -6.17 1.22
N PHE A 3 12.62 -5.26 0.73
CA PHE A 3 11.20 -5.51 0.56
C PHE A 3 10.96 -6.64 -0.44
N ASN A 4 11.62 -6.58 -1.59
CA ASN A 4 11.46 -7.59 -2.61
C ASN A 4 12.01 -8.95 -2.17
N LEU A 5 13.14 -8.93 -1.50
CA LEU A 5 13.72 -10.15 -0.96
C LEU A 5 12.80 -10.79 0.05
N LYS A 6 12.16 -9.97 0.86
CA LYS A 6 11.23 -10.47 1.86
C LYS A 6 10.06 -11.18 1.20
N PHE A 7 9.54 -10.60 0.14
CA PHE A 7 8.44 -11.22 -0.59
C PHE A 7 8.87 -12.51 -1.27
N GLU A 8 10.06 -12.54 -1.82
CA GLU A 8 10.56 -13.77 -2.40
C GLU A 8 10.66 -14.89 -1.38
N LYS A 9 11.20 -14.58 -0.21
CA LYS A 9 11.31 -15.57 0.85
C LYS A 9 9.95 -16.05 1.30
N LEU A 10 9.00 -15.15 1.43
CA LEU A 10 7.66 -15.51 1.81
C LEU A 10 7.04 -16.42 0.76
N ASN A 11 7.19 -16.08 -0.49
CA ASN A 11 6.62 -16.86 -1.57
C ASN A 11 7.22 -18.27 -1.59
N LYS A 12 8.55 -18.38 -1.46
CA LYS A 12 9.21 -19.67 -1.47
C LYS A 12 8.84 -20.54 -0.28
N LYS A 13 8.77 -19.93 0.90
CA LYS A 13 8.48 -20.68 2.12
C LYS A 13 7.04 -21.09 2.22
N ASN A 14 6.15 -20.25 1.74
CA ASN A 14 4.75 -20.36 2.08
C ASN A 14 3.84 -20.40 0.88
N TYR A 15 4.36 -20.64 -0.30
CA TYR A 15 3.51 -20.58 -1.46
C TYR A 15 2.41 -21.64 -1.45
N GLN A 16 2.56 -22.66 -0.62
CA GLN A 16 1.52 -23.67 -0.44
C GLN A 16 0.44 -23.23 0.54
N ARG A 17 0.67 -22.14 1.26
CA ARG A 17 -0.29 -21.64 2.23
C ARG A 17 -1.22 -20.66 1.56
N LYS A 18 -2.49 -21.00 1.55
CA LYS A 18 -3.48 -20.23 0.79
C LYS A 18 -3.66 -18.80 1.27
N HIS A 19 -3.43 -18.55 2.55
CA HIS A 19 -3.76 -17.25 3.14
C HIS A 19 -2.58 -16.32 3.22
N TYR A 20 -1.46 -16.73 2.67
CA TYR A 20 -0.27 -15.95 2.79
C TYR A 20 -0.18 -14.96 1.65
N GLY A 21 0.19 -13.72 1.98
CA GLY A 21 0.44 -12.74 0.96
C GLY A 21 -0.80 -12.01 0.47
N LYS A 22 -1.48 -11.33 1.36
CA LYS A 22 -2.52 -10.38 1.01
C LYS A 22 -1.96 -8.98 1.11
N ILE A 23 -2.05 -8.22 0.01
CA ILE A 23 -1.53 -6.87 -0.04
C ILE A 23 -2.67 -5.90 -0.28
N LEU A 24 -2.77 -4.89 0.56
CA LEU A 24 -3.72 -3.81 0.38
C LEU A 24 -2.92 -2.56 -0.01
N THR A 25 -3.20 -2.02 -1.18
CA THR A 25 -2.59 -0.78 -1.64
C THR A 25 -3.58 0.34 -1.44
N VAL A 26 -3.18 1.38 -0.72
CA VAL A 26 -4.04 2.48 -0.35
C VAL A 26 -3.46 3.78 -0.87
N ARG A 27 -4.19 4.48 -1.74
CA ARG A 27 -3.84 5.84 -2.09
C ARG A 27 -4.47 6.77 -1.07
N LEU A 28 -3.62 7.50 -0.34
CA LEU A 28 -4.07 8.43 0.67
C LEU A 28 -4.84 9.60 0.03
N PRO A 29 -5.67 10.31 0.81
CA PRO A 29 -6.43 11.41 0.25
C PRO A 29 -5.54 12.43 -0.45
N CYS A 30 -5.94 12.82 -1.65
CA CYS A 30 -5.21 13.78 -2.47
C CYS A 30 -6.13 14.25 -3.59
N ASN A 31 -5.59 15.03 -4.51
CA ASN A 31 -6.36 15.42 -5.69
C ASN A 31 -6.74 14.16 -6.48
N PRO A 32 -8.00 14.06 -6.92
CA PRO A 32 -8.50 12.84 -7.55
C PRO A 32 -8.09 12.72 -9.01
N ILE A 33 -6.79 12.61 -9.25
CA ILE A 33 -6.27 12.31 -10.58
C ILE A 33 -6.02 10.81 -10.66
N PHE A 34 -5.84 10.32 -11.86
CA PHE A 34 -5.69 8.88 -12.08
C PHE A 34 -4.48 8.34 -11.29
N PRO A 35 -4.66 7.26 -10.51
CA PRO A 35 -3.60 6.74 -9.62
C PRO A 35 -2.62 5.86 -10.38
N ILE A 36 -1.84 6.45 -11.27
CA ILE A 36 -0.99 5.69 -12.16
C ILE A 36 0.14 4.96 -11.42
N GLY A 37 0.75 5.63 -10.43
CA GLY A 37 1.84 5.03 -9.68
C GLY A 37 1.43 3.79 -8.90
N PRO A 38 0.39 3.89 -8.07
CA PRO A 38 -0.08 2.73 -7.31
C PRO A 38 -0.52 1.57 -8.21
N ILE A 39 -1.19 1.87 -9.30
CA ILE A 39 -1.66 0.82 -10.21
C ILE A 39 -0.48 0.15 -10.90
N TYR A 40 0.51 0.92 -11.29
CA TYR A 40 1.70 0.39 -11.92
C TYR A 40 2.45 -0.56 -10.97
N LEU A 41 2.56 -0.16 -9.72
CA LEU A 41 3.21 -0.99 -8.72
C LEU A 41 2.44 -2.28 -8.49
N ALA A 42 1.12 -2.19 -8.39
CA ALA A 42 0.31 -3.38 -8.19
C ALA A 42 0.43 -4.35 -9.35
N ASP A 43 0.47 -3.82 -10.57
CA ASP A 43 0.66 -4.65 -11.75
C ASP A 43 2.02 -5.34 -11.73
N HIS A 44 3.05 -4.62 -11.35
CA HIS A 44 4.38 -5.18 -11.25
C HIS A 44 4.45 -6.30 -10.21
N ILE A 45 3.84 -6.06 -9.06
CA ILE A 45 3.79 -7.08 -8.00
C ILE A 45 3.07 -8.32 -8.51
N HIS A 46 1.98 -8.13 -9.23
CA HIS A 46 1.23 -9.27 -9.77
C HIS A 46 2.07 -10.09 -10.73
N LYS A 47 2.86 -9.43 -11.58
CA LYS A 47 3.71 -10.12 -12.51
C LYS A 47 4.84 -10.89 -11.83
N CYS A 48 5.39 -10.32 -10.76
CA CYS A 48 6.49 -10.97 -10.04
C CYS A 48 6.00 -12.05 -9.09
N PHE A 49 4.82 -11.85 -8.49
CA PHE A 49 4.30 -12.75 -7.45
C PHE A 49 2.80 -12.99 -7.70
N PRO A 50 2.47 -13.76 -8.74
CA PRO A 50 1.07 -13.90 -9.12
C PRO A 50 0.20 -14.59 -8.09
N SER A 51 0.79 -15.24 -7.11
CA SER A 51 0.01 -15.91 -6.06
C SER A 51 -0.44 -14.96 -4.97
N LEU A 52 0.08 -13.73 -4.93
CA LEU A 52 -0.33 -12.76 -3.93
C LEU A 52 -1.69 -12.20 -4.28
N GLU A 53 -2.55 -12.12 -3.27
CA GLU A 53 -3.86 -11.51 -3.44
C GLU A 53 -3.75 -10.02 -3.15
N GLN A 54 -4.29 -9.19 -4.04
CA GLN A 54 -4.18 -7.74 -3.92
C GLN A 54 -5.53 -7.06 -3.99
N GLN A 55 -5.67 -5.98 -3.23
CA GLN A 55 -6.77 -5.03 -3.37
C GLN A 55 -6.20 -3.64 -3.42
N PHE A 56 -6.86 -2.76 -4.15
CA PHE A 56 -6.47 -1.37 -4.26
C PHE A 56 -7.62 -0.49 -3.76
N ILE A 57 -7.29 0.48 -2.91
CA ILE A 57 -8.25 1.43 -2.39
C ILE A 57 -7.77 2.83 -2.71
N ASP A 58 -8.63 3.62 -3.32
CA ASP A 58 -8.33 5.00 -3.66
C ASP A 58 -9.13 5.93 -2.75
N LEU A 59 -8.48 6.44 -1.70
CA LEU A 59 -9.15 7.32 -0.77
C LEU A 59 -9.37 8.71 -1.34
N ALA A 60 -8.74 9.02 -2.47
CA ALA A 60 -8.92 10.32 -3.10
C ALA A 60 -10.33 10.53 -3.64
N ILE A 61 -11.06 9.44 -3.93
CA ILE A 61 -12.40 9.52 -4.45
C ILE A 61 -13.47 9.26 -3.39
N ILE A 62 -13.07 9.08 -2.13
CA ILE A 62 -14.00 8.85 -1.03
C ILE A 62 -14.28 10.19 -0.35
N PRO A 63 -15.53 10.52 -0.05
CA PRO A 63 -15.83 11.76 0.68
C PRO A 63 -15.04 11.85 1.99
N SER A 64 -14.50 13.00 2.30
CA SER A 64 -13.56 13.16 3.40
C SER A 64 -14.12 12.69 4.75
N ASN A 65 -15.42 12.89 4.95
CA ASN A 65 -16.03 12.47 6.21
C ASN A 65 -16.28 10.97 6.30
N LYS A 66 -16.01 10.22 5.24
CA LYS A 66 -16.20 8.76 5.23
C LYS A 66 -14.90 7.98 5.08
N VAL A 67 -13.77 8.69 4.92
CA VAL A 67 -12.50 8.05 4.64
C VAL A 67 -12.08 7.09 5.74
N SER A 68 -12.11 7.55 7.00
CA SER A 68 -11.61 6.72 8.10
C SER A 68 -12.44 5.45 8.27
N LYS A 69 -13.77 5.59 8.21
CA LYS A 69 -14.65 4.42 8.34
C LYS A 69 -14.46 3.45 7.18
N TYR A 70 -14.32 3.99 5.98
CA TYR A 70 -14.17 3.18 4.79
C TYR A 70 -12.88 2.36 4.86
N LEU A 71 -11.78 3.04 5.23
CA LEU A 71 -10.49 2.35 5.32
C LEU A 71 -10.50 1.30 6.42
N ALA A 72 -11.03 1.66 7.59
CA ALA A 72 -11.08 0.72 8.71
C ALA A 72 -11.86 -0.53 8.33
N ARG A 73 -13.00 -0.35 7.66
CA ARG A 73 -13.81 -1.48 7.23
C ARG A 73 -13.06 -2.36 6.23
N LYS A 74 -12.35 -1.75 5.28
CA LYS A 74 -11.62 -2.51 4.28
C LYS A 74 -10.48 -3.29 4.89
N ILE A 75 -9.77 -2.69 5.83
CA ILE A 75 -8.70 -3.41 6.53
C ILE A 75 -9.27 -4.59 7.29
N ASP A 76 -10.38 -4.38 7.98
CA ASP A 76 -10.99 -5.45 8.77
C ASP A 76 -11.50 -6.58 7.87
N GLN A 77 -12.08 -6.25 6.74
CA GLN A 77 -12.62 -7.25 5.82
C GLN A 77 -11.53 -8.03 5.11
N PHE A 78 -10.51 -7.34 4.63
CA PHE A 78 -9.48 -7.96 3.81
C PHE A 78 -8.39 -8.63 4.64
N ARG A 79 -8.10 -8.11 5.82
CA ARG A 79 -7.07 -8.64 6.73
C ARG A 79 -5.72 -8.75 6.02
N PRO A 80 -5.18 -7.65 5.52
CA PRO A 80 -3.95 -7.72 4.74
C PRO A 80 -2.74 -8.07 5.61
N HIS A 81 -1.76 -8.72 5.00
CA HIS A 81 -0.47 -8.93 5.63
C HIS A 81 0.44 -7.74 5.45
N LEU A 82 0.21 -6.99 4.38
CA LEU A 82 0.99 -5.80 4.08
C LEU A 82 0.06 -4.72 3.54
N ILE A 83 0.23 -3.50 4.03
CA ILE A 83 -0.47 -2.35 3.49
C ILE A 83 0.58 -1.39 2.92
N ILE A 84 0.39 -1.02 1.65
CA ILE A 84 1.26 -0.04 1.01
C ILE A 84 0.48 1.25 0.87
N PHE A 85 0.99 2.31 1.51
CA PHE A 85 0.36 3.62 1.46
C PHE A 85 1.08 4.50 0.45
N HIS A 86 0.31 5.11 -0.45
CA HIS A 86 0.82 6.07 -1.43
C HIS A 86 0.27 7.44 -1.08
N GLY A 87 1.17 8.42 -0.96
CA GLY A 87 0.77 9.77 -0.64
C GLY A 87 1.67 10.35 0.44
N GLU A 88 1.21 11.44 1.03
CA GLU A 88 1.97 12.14 2.05
C GLU A 88 1.75 11.51 3.41
N ILE A 89 2.83 11.25 4.11
CA ILE A 89 2.76 10.49 5.35
C ILE A 89 1.91 11.17 6.42
N TYR A 90 1.84 12.50 6.41
CA TYR A 90 1.02 13.18 7.41
C TYR A 90 -0.48 12.88 7.22
N LYS A 91 -0.89 12.53 6.02
CA LYS A 91 -2.27 12.09 5.78
C LYS A 91 -2.55 10.78 6.49
N PHE A 92 -1.58 9.87 6.48
CA PHE A 92 -1.69 8.63 7.22
C PHE A 92 -1.75 8.90 8.73
N MET A 93 -0.89 9.81 9.21
CA MET A 93 -0.89 10.16 10.63
C MET A 93 -2.26 10.69 11.05
N HIS A 94 -2.87 11.51 10.19
CA HIS A 94 -4.20 12.03 10.49
C HIS A 94 -5.21 10.89 10.62
N LEU A 95 -5.14 9.90 9.75
CA LEU A 95 -6.07 8.77 9.82
C LEU A 95 -5.93 8.02 11.15
N LEU A 96 -4.70 7.86 11.63
CA LEU A 96 -4.50 7.23 12.94
C LEU A 96 -5.11 8.09 14.04
N MET A 97 -4.98 9.39 13.94
CA MET A 97 -5.52 10.29 14.96
C MET A 97 -7.03 10.26 15.02
N VAL A 98 -7.69 10.00 13.89
CA VAL A 98 -9.16 9.91 13.89
C VAL A 98 -9.65 8.48 14.12
N GLY A 99 -8.76 7.57 14.51
CA GLY A 99 -9.17 6.28 15.02
C GLY A 99 -9.03 5.09 14.11
N VAL A 100 -8.39 5.23 12.94
CA VAL A 100 -8.13 4.07 12.10
C VAL A 100 -7.06 3.21 12.79
N GLU A 101 -7.37 1.93 12.98
CA GLU A 101 -6.45 1.01 13.63
C GLU A 101 -5.83 0.08 12.61
N ILE A 102 -4.52 -0.10 12.73
CA ILE A 102 -3.80 -1.04 11.89
C ILE A 102 -3.52 -2.28 12.73
N PRO A 103 -3.89 -3.47 12.25
CA PRO A 103 -3.59 -4.69 13.01
C PRO A 103 -2.11 -4.81 13.27
N TYR A 104 -1.78 -5.23 14.48
CA TYR A 104 -0.40 -5.16 14.94
C TYR A 104 0.55 -6.04 14.12
N LYS A 105 0.06 -7.11 13.51
CA LYS A 105 0.91 -7.97 12.69
C LYS A 105 1.00 -7.55 11.23
N THR A 106 0.27 -6.52 10.86
CA THR A 106 0.29 -6.05 9.48
C THR A 106 1.53 -5.20 9.25
N LEU A 107 2.28 -5.52 8.22
CA LEU A 107 3.43 -4.73 7.83
C LEU A 107 2.98 -3.50 7.07
N LEU A 108 3.69 -2.39 7.26
CA LEU A 108 3.39 -1.15 6.58
C LEU A 108 4.55 -0.75 5.69
N LYS A 109 4.23 -0.25 4.52
CA LYS A 109 5.21 0.31 3.61
C LYS A 109 4.66 1.63 3.09
N PHE A 110 5.51 2.65 3.04
CA PHE A 110 5.10 3.96 2.55
C PHE A 110 5.82 4.25 1.25
N SER A 111 5.07 4.75 0.31
CA SER A 111 5.61 5.17 -0.97
C SER A 111 5.01 6.52 -1.28
N THR A 112 5.85 7.53 -1.41
CA THR A 112 5.39 8.86 -1.81
C THR A 112 6.04 9.21 -3.13
N GLN A 113 5.23 9.77 -4.00
CA GLN A 113 5.71 10.16 -5.31
C GLN A 113 6.81 11.19 -5.21
N LYS A 114 6.67 12.10 -4.24
CA LYS A 114 7.64 13.15 -4.04
C LYS A 114 9.01 12.58 -3.69
N ILE A 115 9.04 11.60 -2.80
CA ILE A 115 10.30 10.97 -2.41
C ILE A 115 10.91 10.22 -3.59
N SER A 116 10.07 9.54 -4.37
CA SER A 116 10.54 8.80 -5.53
C SER A 116 11.19 9.73 -6.55
N LEU A 117 10.55 10.87 -6.80
CA LEU A 117 11.11 11.84 -7.74
C LEU A 117 12.44 12.35 -7.29
N LYS A 118 12.58 12.63 -6.00
CA LYS A 118 13.86 13.07 -5.47
C LYS A 118 14.94 12.03 -5.68
N LYS A 119 14.62 10.79 -5.46
CA LYS A 119 15.60 9.73 -5.66
C LYS A 119 16.02 9.61 -7.11
N LEU A 120 15.11 9.86 -8.02
CA LEU A 120 15.43 9.82 -9.43
C LEU A 120 16.27 11.03 -9.85
N GLU A 121 15.99 12.18 -9.26
CA GLU A 121 16.69 13.39 -9.63
C GLU A 121 18.14 13.40 -9.16
N VAL A 122 18.37 12.92 -7.95
CA VAL A 122 19.72 12.96 -7.40
C VAL A 122 20.72 12.20 -8.26
N PRO A 123 20.45 10.97 -8.69
CA PRO A 123 21.38 10.29 -9.59
C PRO A 123 21.51 10.98 -10.93
N GLY A 124 20.44 11.60 -11.38
CA GLY A 124 20.48 12.30 -12.65
C GLY A 124 21.34 13.52 -12.62
N GLU A 125 21.48 14.15 -11.48
CA GLU A 125 22.29 15.35 -11.32
C GLU A 125 23.76 15.02 -11.18
N ASP A 126 24.05 13.85 -10.74
CA ASP A 126 25.43 13.43 -10.57
C ASP A 126 26.10 13.12 -11.89
#